data_1bfa1f89b969677f7da82fda0951b19f
#
_entry.id   1bfa1f89b969677f7da82fda0951b19f
#
_cell.length_a   1.000
_cell.length_b   1.000
_cell.length_c   1.000
_cell.angle_alpha   90.00
_cell.angle_beta   90.00
_cell.angle_gamma   90.00
#
_symmetry.space_group_name_H-M   'P 1'
#
loop_
_entity.id
_entity.type
_entity.pdbx_description
1 polymer ?
#
loop_
_entity_poly.entity_id
_entity_poly.type
_entity_poly.pdbx_seq_one_letter_code
_entity_poly.pdbx_strand_id
1 'polypeptide(L)'
;MDKQKRTISILFLKDTIFKLSVCLIILFEIIFNPIKLSAYELVNIDKNITNCTLITNCSFQEWRVDDSEKAFYELIQILENTPRLKIIKKDKDYIHAIATSRIMKFIDDIEIKINSKDNVFQVKSSSRLGIYDLGVNKKRIDTLRFRLIDLYG
;
A
#
# COMPACT_ATOMS: atom_id res chain seq x y z
N MET A 1 13.54 50.10 35.48
CA MET A 1 13.24 48.68 35.84
C MET A 1 12.47 47.91 34.77
N ASP A 2 12.04 48.52 33.67
CA ASP A 2 11.14 47.91 32.69
C ASP A 2 11.83 47.26 31.45
N LYS A 3 12.98 47.82 31.00
CA LYS A 3 13.71 47.27 29.83
C LYS A 3 14.29 45.87 30.09
N GLN A 4 14.75 45.58 31.27
CA GLN A 4 15.39 44.31 31.60
C GLN A 4 14.37 43.14 31.65
N LYS A 5 13.17 43.40 32.14
CA LYS A 5 12.07 42.42 32.14
C LYS A 5 11.62 42.08 30.73
N ARG A 6 11.53 43.04 29.82
CA ARG A 6 11.17 42.80 28.40
C ARG A 6 12.23 41.96 27.67
N THR A 7 13.51 42.19 27.92
CA THR A 7 14.59 41.41 27.27
C THR A 7 14.57 39.95 27.72
N ILE A 8 14.35 39.68 29.00
CA ILE A 8 14.26 38.34 29.56
C ILE A 8 13.03 37.62 28.97
N SER A 9 11.87 38.28 28.87
CA SER A 9 10.65 37.70 28.31
C SER A 9 10.81 37.35 26.83
N ILE A 10 11.51 38.15 26.05
CA ILE A 10 11.78 37.88 24.63
C ILE A 10 12.74 36.69 24.44
N LEU A 11 13.74 36.54 25.31
CA LEU A 11 14.66 35.42 25.30
C LEU A 11 13.94 34.12 25.64
N PHE A 12 13.08 34.10 26.65
CA PHE A 12 12.26 32.95 27.00
C PHE A 12 11.31 32.56 25.86
N LEU A 13 10.68 33.52 25.20
CA LEU A 13 9.78 33.28 24.09
C LEU A 13 10.52 32.67 22.89
N LYS A 14 11.71 33.16 22.57
CA LYS A 14 12.55 32.62 21.49
C LYS A 14 12.99 31.17 21.79
N ASP A 15 13.37 30.87 23.01
CA ASP A 15 13.77 29.51 23.42
C ASP A 15 12.59 28.55 23.35
N THR A 16 11.39 28.97 23.76
CA THR A 16 10.16 28.17 23.65
C THR A 16 9.75 27.91 22.20
N ILE A 17 9.82 28.93 21.33
CA ILE A 17 9.53 28.82 19.91
C ILE A 17 10.52 27.86 19.23
N PHE A 18 11.81 27.98 19.57
CA PHE A 18 12.85 27.10 19.04
C PHE A 18 12.62 25.65 19.45
N LYS A 19 12.29 25.37 20.71
CA LYS A 19 11.96 24.02 21.19
C LYS A 19 10.72 23.42 20.51
N LEU A 20 9.67 24.22 20.31
CA LEU A 20 8.46 23.82 19.57
C LEU A 20 8.79 23.51 18.12
N SER A 21 9.62 24.31 17.46
CA SER A 21 10.04 24.06 16.07
C SER A 21 10.85 22.77 15.95
N VAL A 22 11.77 22.50 16.87
CA VAL A 22 12.55 21.26 16.89
C VAL A 22 11.64 20.05 17.13
N CYS A 23 10.69 20.12 18.06
CA CYS A 23 9.70 19.08 18.27
C CYS A 23 8.85 18.80 17.03
N LEU A 24 8.41 19.85 16.32
CA LEU A 24 7.65 19.70 15.07
C LEU A 24 8.48 19.04 13.96
N ILE A 25 9.77 19.38 13.85
CA ILE A 25 10.67 18.76 12.89
C ILE A 25 10.87 17.27 13.22
N ILE A 26 11.09 16.93 14.49
CA ILE A 26 11.25 15.53 14.93
C ILE A 26 9.95 14.74 14.70
N LEU A 27 8.79 15.33 15.00
CA LEU A 27 7.50 14.70 14.71
C LEU A 27 7.28 14.52 13.21
N PHE A 28 7.67 15.50 12.40
CA PHE A 28 7.62 15.39 10.94
C PHE A 28 8.54 14.27 10.43
N GLU A 29 9.77 14.17 10.94
CA GLU A 29 10.70 13.10 10.63
C GLU A 29 10.15 11.72 11.01
N ILE A 30 9.53 11.60 12.19
CA ILE A 30 8.92 10.32 12.64
C ILE A 30 7.71 9.95 11.78
N ILE A 31 6.90 10.93 11.35
CA ILE A 31 5.68 10.68 10.57
C ILE A 31 5.99 10.46 9.09
N PHE A 32 6.99 11.17 8.54
CA PHE A 32 7.28 11.20 7.10
C PHE A 32 8.57 10.51 6.67
N ASN A 33 9.47 10.15 7.60
CA ASN A 33 10.52 9.22 7.25
C ASN A 33 9.93 7.80 7.24
N PRO A 34 9.74 7.20 6.06
CA PRO A 34 9.53 5.77 6.03
C PRO A 34 10.78 5.16 6.67
N ILE A 35 10.60 4.46 7.79
CA ILE A 35 11.59 3.50 8.23
C ILE A 35 12.00 2.79 6.95
N LYS A 36 13.25 2.95 6.51
CA LYS A 36 13.84 2.16 5.43
C LYS A 36 13.91 0.73 5.96
N LEU A 37 12.76 0.09 6.01
CA LEU A 37 12.68 -1.33 6.23
C LEU A 37 13.43 -1.93 5.05
N SER A 38 14.55 -2.53 5.36
CA SER A 38 15.47 -3.12 4.42
C SER A 38 14.68 -3.93 3.39
N ALA A 39 14.91 -3.66 2.11
CA ALA A 39 14.37 -4.41 0.98
C ALA A 39 14.73 -5.92 1.01
N TYR A 40 15.41 -6.37 2.04
CA TYR A 40 15.94 -7.72 2.19
C TYR A 40 14.96 -8.72 2.82
N GLU A 41 13.86 -8.28 3.44
CA GLU A 41 12.86 -9.20 4.01
C GLU A 41 11.79 -9.67 3.00
N LEU A 42 11.87 -9.24 1.76
CA LEU A 42 10.89 -9.60 0.70
C LEU A 42 11.14 -10.96 0.02
N VAL A 43 12.11 -11.76 0.48
CA VAL A 43 12.53 -12.96 -0.26
C VAL A 43 11.74 -14.24 0.10
N ASN A 44 10.98 -14.24 1.17
CA ASN A 44 10.14 -15.39 1.55
C ASN A 44 8.66 -14.99 1.67
N ILE A 45 8.08 -14.51 0.57
CA ILE A 45 6.62 -14.47 0.50
C ILE A 45 6.18 -15.93 0.35
N ASP A 46 5.70 -16.49 1.46
CA ASP A 46 5.01 -17.77 1.45
C ASP A 46 3.94 -17.73 0.35
N LYS A 47 3.95 -18.71 -0.54
CA LYS A 47 3.02 -18.78 -1.69
C LYS A 47 1.55 -18.91 -1.26
N ASN A 48 1.28 -18.92 0.03
CA ASN A 48 -0.07 -18.91 0.57
C ASN A 48 -0.51 -17.49 0.89
N ILE A 49 -1.40 -16.94 0.05
CA ILE A 49 -2.04 -15.67 0.36
C ILE A 49 -2.93 -15.89 1.59
N THR A 50 -2.54 -15.27 2.71
CA THR A 50 -3.34 -15.28 3.93
C THR A 50 -4.36 -14.14 3.91
N ASN A 51 -5.49 -14.35 4.55
CA ASN A 51 -6.49 -13.30 4.76
C ASN A 51 -5.88 -12.07 5.43
N CYS A 52 -6.57 -10.94 5.30
CA CYS A 52 -6.17 -9.70 5.96
C CYS A 52 -6.16 -9.86 7.49
N THR A 53 -5.05 -9.52 8.13
CA THR A 53 -4.97 -9.41 9.59
C THR A 53 -5.58 -8.09 10.07
N LEU A 54 -5.43 -7.01 9.29
CA LEU A 54 -6.02 -5.69 9.50
C LEU A 54 -6.93 -5.34 8.32
N ILE A 55 -8.23 -5.37 8.53
CA ILE A 55 -9.23 -5.06 7.49
C ILE A 55 -9.30 -3.57 7.15
N THR A 56 -8.70 -2.70 7.96
CA THR A 56 -8.72 -1.25 7.79
C THR A 56 -7.73 -0.74 6.73
N ASN A 57 -6.71 -1.54 6.41
CA ASN A 57 -5.69 -1.21 5.40
C ASN A 57 -5.39 -2.36 4.42
N CYS A 58 -6.29 -3.34 4.38
CA CYS A 58 -6.15 -4.52 3.55
C CYS A 58 -7.53 -4.96 3.04
N SER A 59 -7.58 -5.52 1.85
CA SER A 59 -8.75 -6.17 1.28
C SER A 59 -8.35 -7.51 0.67
N PHE A 60 -9.18 -8.51 0.90
CA PHE A 60 -9.04 -9.86 0.33
C PHE A 60 -10.34 -10.26 -0.33
N GLN A 61 -10.26 -10.89 -1.51
CA GLN A 61 -11.42 -11.44 -2.22
C GLN A 61 -11.06 -12.76 -2.90
N GLU A 62 -12.06 -13.61 -3.07
CA GLU A 62 -11.99 -14.77 -3.95
C GLU A 62 -12.90 -14.54 -5.16
N TRP A 63 -12.35 -14.78 -6.35
CA TRP A 63 -13.09 -14.66 -7.59
C TRP A 63 -13.19 -16.02 -8.28
N ARG A 64 -14.38 -16.43 -8.62
CA ARG A 64 -14.61 -17.59 -9.48
C ARG A 64 -14.63 -17.14 -10.93
N VAL A 65 -13.99 -17.91 -11.79
CA VAL A 65 -13.89 -17.67 -13.24
C VAL A 65 -14.14 -18.99 -13.97
N ASP A 66 -14.55 -18.93 -15.24
CA ASP A 66 -14.85 -20.14 -16.01
C ASP A 66 -13.58 -20.82 -16.53
N ASP A 67 -12.59 -20.04 -16.93
CA ASP A 67 -11.28 -20.49 -17.41
C ASP A 67 -10.19 -19.68 -16.71
N SER A 68 -9.56 -20.31 -15.74
CA SER A 68 -8.58 -19.64 -14.89
C SER A 68 -7.26 -19.35 -15.62
N GLU A 69 -6.87 -20.12 -16.63
CA GLU A 69 -5.64 -19.86 -17.37
C GLU A 69 -5.80 -18.62 -18.27
N LYS A 70 -6.90 -18.55 -19.01
CA LYS A 70 -7.23 -17.38 -19.83
C LYS A 70 -7.41 -16.14 -18.97
N ALA A 71 -8.20 -16.24 -17.90
CA ALA A 71 -8.42 -15.11 -16.97
C ALA A 71 -7.13 -14.62 -16.32
N PHE A 72 -6.19 -15.52 -16.01
CA PHE A 72 -4.88 -15.15 -15.46
C PHE A 72 -4.04 -14.36 -16.46
N TYR A 73 -4.05 -14.78 -17.72
CA TYR A 73 -3.36 -14.04 -18.78
C TYR A 73 -3.95 -12.63 -18.96
N GLU A 74 -5.27 -12.51 -19.02
CA GLU A 74 -5.95 -11.23 -19.13
C GLU A 74 -5.66 -10.32 -17.93
N LEU A 75 -5.62 -10.90 -16.72
CA LEU A 75 -5.32 -10.15 -15.51
C LEU A 75 -3.88 -9.60 -15.52
N ILE A 76 -2.92 -10.34 -16.07
CA ILE A 76 -1.56 -9.85 -16.29
C ILE A 76 -1.59 -8.62 -17.21
N GLN A 77 -2.31 -8.68 -18.32
CA GLN A 77 -2.44 -7.56 -19.26
C GLN A 77 -3.10 -6.34 -18.59
N ILE A 78 -4.13 -6.55 -17.77
CA ILE A 78 -4.77 -5.48 -16.99
C ILE A 78 -3.77 -4.82 -16.04
N LEU A 79 -2.98 -5.61 -15.32
CA LEU A 79 -1.99 -5.09 -14.36
C LEU A 79 -0.89 -4.29 -15.08
N GLU A 80 -0.33 -4.84 -16.18
CA GLU A 80 0.73 -4.19 -16.97
C GLU A 80 0.27 -2.87 -17.59
N ASN A 81 -1.01 -2.79 -18.01
CA ASN A 81 -1.59 -1.58 -18.61
C ASN A 81 -2.28 -0.63 -17.61
N THR A 82 -2.21 -0.91 -16.32
CA THR A 82 -2.80 -0.04 -15.31
C THR A 82 -1.77 0.96 -14.79
N PRO A 83 -2.00 2.27 -14.92
CA PRO A 83 -1.06 3.29 -14.45
C PRO A 83 -0.74 3.12 -12.95
N ARG A 84 0.54 3.26 -12.61
CA ARG A 84 1.08 3.15 -11.25
C ARG A 84 1.00 1.75 -10.63
N LEU A 85 0.65 0.73 -11.40
CA LEU A 85 0.87 -0.67 -11.05
C LEU A 85 2.17 -1.16 -11.69
N LYS A 86 2.88 -2.02 -10.98
CA LYS A 86 4.08 -2.68 -11.49
C LYS A 86 4.13 -4.11 -10.97
N ILE A 87 4.17 -5.08 -11.87
CA ILE A 87 4.42 -6.47 -11.51
C ILE A 87 5.89 -6.58 -11.10
N ILE A 88 6.16 -7.11 -9.92
CA ILE A 88 7.50 -7.34 -9.37
C ILE A 88 7.88 -8.82 -9.31
N LYS A 89 6.87 -9.70 -9.29
CA LYS A 89 7.07 -11.14 -9.39
C LYS A 89 5.92 -11.77 -10.14
N LYS A 90 6.23 -12.71 -11.03
CA LYS A 90 5.25 -13.49 -11.79
C LYS A 90 5.71 -14.93 -11.87
N ASP A 91 4.92 -15.84 -11.31
CA ASP A 91 5.08 -17.29 -11.37
C ASP A 91 3.89 -17.89 -12.16
N LYS A 92 3.87 -19.22 -12.31
CA LYS A 92 2.81 -19.94 -13.03
C LYS A 92 1.41 -19.73 -12.42
N ASP A 93 1.35 -19.62 -11.09
CA ASP A 93 0.11 -19.58 -10.31
C ASP A 93 0.04 -18.37 -9.36
N TYR A 94 0.99 -17.44 -9.48
CA TYR A 94 1.13 -16.33 -8.54
C TYR A 94 1.66 -15.06 -9.19
N ILE A 95 1.05 -13.94 -8.84
CA ILE A 95 1.53 -12.59 -9.18
C ILE A 95 1.69 -11.79 -7.90
N HIS A 96 2.81 -11.08 -7.81
CA HIS A 96 2.99 -9.99 -6.86
C HIS A 96 3.23 -8.70 -7.65
N ALA A 97 2.36 -7.75 -7.45
CA ALA A 97 2.47 -6.41 -8.01
C ALA A 97 2.45 -5.36 -6.89
N ILE A 98 2.93 -4.18 -7.21
CA ILE A 98 2.84 -3.01 -6.32
C ILE A 98 2.02 -1.92 -6.98
N ALA A 99 1.24 -1.20 -6.16
CA ALA A 99 0.54 0.01 -6.53
C ALA A 99 1.17 1.21 -5.84
N THR A 100 1.42 2.29 -6.59
CA THR A 100 1.99 3.52 -6.02
C THR A 100 0.93 4.62 -6.01
N SER A 101 0.66 5.21 -4.83
CA SER A 101 -0.29 6.31 -4.72
C SER A 101 0.17 7.54 -5.50
N ARG A 102 -0.80 8.35 -5.97
CA ARG A 102 -0.50 9.48 -6.88
C ARG A 102 0.32 10.57 -6.21
N ILE A 103 -0.04 10.97 -5.01
CA ILE A 103 0.52 12.13 -4.31
C ILE A 103 1.62 11.71 -3.34
N MET A 104 1.27 10.91 -2.35
CA MET A 104 2.16 10.55 -1.24
C MET A 104 3.17 9.46 -1.59
N LYS A 105 3.03 8.83 -2.79
CA LYS A 105 3.90 7.73 -3.24
C LYS A 105 3.92 6.52 -2.30
N PHE A 106 2.87 6.33 -1.52
CA PHE A 106 2.70 5.13 -0.72
C PHE A 106 2.65 3.90 -1.60
N ILE A 107 3.23 2.82 -1.11
CA ILE A 107 3.29 1.55 -1.81
C ILE A 107 2.34 0.58 -1.13
N ASP A 108 1.43 0.02 -1.93
CA ASP A 108 0.54 -1.06 -1.52
C ASP A 108 0.92 -2.32 -2.30
N ASP A 109 0.88 -3.46 -1.65
CA ASP A 109 1.08 -4.76 -2.27
C ASP A 109 -0.22 -5.29 -2.86
N ILE A 110 -0.10 -5.95 -4.01
CA ILE A 110 -1.18 -6.70 -4.65
C ILE A 110 -0.66 -8.11 -4.87
N GLU A 111 -1.30 -9.06 -4.24
CA GLU A 111 -0.98 -10.49 -4.34
C GLU A 111 -2.15 -11.21 -4.99
N ILE A 112 -1.88 -12.00 -6.01
CA ILE A 112 -2.88 -12.78 -6.74
C ILE A 112 -2.37 -14.20 -6.84
N LYS A 113 -3.17 -15.16 -6.40
CA LYS A 113 -2.90 -16.58 -6.53
C LYS A 113 -4.05 -17.25 -7.23
N ILE A 114 -3.71 -18.13 -8.15
CA ILE A 114 -4.67 -18.95 -8.89
C ILE A 114 -4.72 -20.36 -8.31
N ASN A 115 -5.91 -20.85 -8.10
CA ASN A 115 -6.19 -22.28 -7.94
C ASN A 115 -6.84 -22.79 -9.21
N SER A 116 -6.05 -23.33 -10.12
CA SER A 116 -6.53 -23.80 -11.42
C SER A 116 -7.45 -25.01 -11.32
N LYS A 117 -7.39 -25.78 -10.22
CA LYS A 117 -8.29 -26.93 -10.03
C LYS A 117 -9.72 -26.51 -9.75
N ASP A 118 -9.88 -25.42 -9.02
CA ASP A 118 -11.18 -24.92 -8.56
C ASP A 118 -11.64 -23.69 -9.35
N ASN A 119 -10.83 -23.22 -10.32
CA ASN A 119 -11.05 -21.99 -11.07
C ASN A 119 -11.29 -20.77 -10.17
N VAL A 120 -10.47 -20.63 -9.13
CA VAL A 120 -10.58 -19.55 -8.15
C VAL A 120 -9.29 -18.73 -8.11
N PHE A 121 -9.44 -17.40 -8.14
CA PHE A 121 -8.39 -16.45 -7.78
C PHE A 121 -8.55 -16.00 -6.35
N GLN A 122 -7.47 -16.04 -5.59
CA GLN A 122 -7.32 -15.33 -4.33
C GLN A 122 -6.59 -14.02 -4.60
N VAL A 123 -7.22 -12.92 -4.30
CA VAL A 123 -6.71 -11.57 -4.56
C VAL A 123 -6.66 -10.77 -3.29
N LYS A 124 -5.49 -10.26 -2.97
CA LYS A 124 -5.25 -9.44 -1.80
C LYS A 124 -4.60 -8.13 -2.20
N SER A 125 -5.02 -7.04 -1.59
CA SER A 125 -4.33 -5.75 -1.67
C SER A 125 -4.18 -5.18 -0.26
N SER A 126 -2.95 -4.77 0.10
CA SER A 126 -2.64 -4.28 1.44
C SER A 126 -1.63 -3.15 1.42
N SER A 127 -1.85 -2.17 2.27
CA SER A 127 -0.91 -1.05 2.43
C SER A 127 0.26 -1.46 3.31
N ARG A 128 1.47 -1.08 2.90
CA ARG A 128 2.70 -1.29 3.69
C ARG A 128 2.79 -0.35 4.88
N LEU A 129 2.13 0.80 4.79
CA LEU A 129 2.18 1.86 5.78
C LEU A 129 0.76 2.27 6.20
N GLY A 130 0.62 2.64 7.47
CA GLY A 130 -0.63 3.11 8.03
C GLY A 130 -1.55 1.98 8.50
N ILE A 131 -2.49 2.35 9.35
CA ILE A 131 -3.50 1.45 9.91
C ILE A 131 -4.86 1.59 9.21
N TYR A 132 -5.00 2.57 8.32
CA TYR A 132 -6.25 2.87 7.63
C TYR A 132 -5.98 3.41 6.22
N ASP A 133 -6.63 2.83 5.20
CA ASP A 133 -6.39 3.12 3.78
C ASP A 133 -7.54 3.83 3.06
N LEU A 134 -8.58 4.27 3.79
CA LEU A 134 -9.79 4.90 3.23
C LEU A 134 -10.52 4.04 2.18
N GLY A 135 -10.35 2.72 2.23
CA GLY A 135 -10.96 1.77 1.30
C GLY A 135 -10.26 1.71 -0.08
N VAL A 136 -9.06 2.25 -0.21
CA VAL A 136 -8.29 2.25 -1.47
C VAL A 136 -7.97 0.84 -1.93
N ASN A 137 -7.57 -0.05 -1.02
CA ASN A 137 -7.27 -1.45 -1.35
C ASN A 137 -8.51 -2.19 -1.86
N LYS A 138 -9.67 -2.02 -1.18
CA LYS A 138 -10.93 -2.60 -1.64
C LYS A 138 -11.31 -2.10 -3.03
N LYS A 139 -11.31 -0.78 -3.23
CA LYS A 139 -11.64 -0.17 -4.53
C LYS A 139 -10.72 -0.66 -5.66
N ARG A 140 -9.43 -0.88 -5.36
CA ARG A 140 -8.47 -1.42 -6.32
C ARG A 140 -8.86 -2.81 -6.76
N ILE A 141 -9.12 -3.72 -5.81
CA ILE A 141 -9.54 -5.10 -6.10
C ILE A 141 -10.85 -5.11 -6.90
N ASP A 142 -11.84 -4.33 -6.48
CA ASP A 142 -13.13 -4.22 -7.20
C ASP A 142 -12.92 -3.72 -8.64
N THR A 143 -12.03 -2.75 -8.86
CA THR A 143 -11.70 -2.24 -10.19
C THR A 143 -11.02 -3.29 -11.07
N LEU A 144 -10.07 -4.04 -10.53
CA LEU A 144 -9.39 -5.13 -11.25
C LEU A 144 -10.39 -6.22 -11.65
N ARG A 145 -11.27 -6.60 -10.73
CA ARG A 145 -12.33 -7.58 -10.98
C ARG A 145 -13.28 -7.11 -12.09
N PHE A 146 -13.76 -5.88 -12.01
CA PHE A 146 -14.64 -5.30 -13.01
C PHE A 146 -14.02 -5.33 -14.40
N ARG A 147 -12.76 -4.89 -14.53
CA ARG A 147 -12.02 -4.93 -15.79
C ARG A 147 -11.84 -6.34 -16.35
N LEU A 148 -11.58 -7.30 -15.47
CA LEU A 148 -11.46 -8.71 -15.89
C LEU A 148 -12.79 -9.22 -16.44
N ILE A 149 -13.91 -8.94 -15.77
CA ILE A 149 -15.25 -9.35 -16.23
C ILE A 149 -15.60 -8.67 -17.56
N ASP A 150 -15.30 -7.38 -17.72
CA ASP A 150 -15.58 -6.61 -18.93
C ASP A 150 -14.84 -7.14 -20.17
N LEU A 151 -13.61 -7.66 -19.96
CA LEU A 151 -12.83 -8.29 -21.03
C LEU A 151 -13.21 -9.76 -21.28
N TYR A 152 -13.81 -10.41 -20.30
CA TYR A 152 -14.08 -11.85 -20.31
C TYR A 152 -15.51 -12.18 -20.73
N GLY A 153 -16.44 -11.25 -20.52
CA GLY A 153 -17.86 -11.34 -20.89
C GLY A 153 -18.13 -10.89 -22.29
#